data_cef1ed94be2a59b7e3f4953f9602465c
#
_entry.id   cef1ed94be2a59b7e3f4953f9602465c
#
_cell.length_a   1.000
_cell.length_b   1.000
_cell.length_c   1.000
_cell.angle_alpha   90.00
_cell.angle_beta   90.00
_cell.angle_gamma   90.00
#
_symmetry.space_group_name_H-M   'P 1'
#
loop_
_entity.id
_entity.type
_entity.pdbx_description
1 polymer ?
#
loop_
_entity_poly.entity_id
_entity_poly.type
_entity_poly.pdbx_seq_one_letter_code
_entity_poly.pdbx_strand_id
1 'polypeptide(L)'
;MLDFNAAHVELPQDSGVTRESLRTDLVARLESVLATLFPAGKKRKGKFLIGDVLGSPGDSLEVVIDGEKAGLWTDRATGDGGDVFDLIAAHLGANVQTDFPRVLQHAADLLGQAPLTPSRKAKKEPPVDDLGPATAKWDYFDAAGNLIAVVYRYDPPGRKKEFRPWDAKRR
;
A
#
# COMPACT_ATOMS: atom_id res chain seq x y z
N MET A 1 43.52 -0.49 -23.18
CA MET A 1 42.47 0.55 -23.13
C MET A 1 41.18 -0.22 -22.88
N LEU A 2 40.77 -0.33 -21.60
CA LEU A 2 39.61 -1.12 -21.16
C LEU A 2 38.42 -0.16 -21.14
N ASP A 3 37.41 -0.50 -21.93
CA ASP A 3 36.20 0.27 -22.12
C ASP A 3 35.21 -0.03 -20.98
N PHE A 4 35.09 0.90 -20.02
CA PHE A 4 34.23 0.77 -18.85
C PHE A 4 32.78 1.20 -19.09
N ASN A 5 32.32 1.27 -20.34
CA ASN A 5 31.01 1.82 -20.68
C ASN A 5 29.98 0.80 -21.20
N ALA A 6 30.08 -0.46 -20.79
CA ALA A 6 29.12 -1.48 -21.21
C ALA A 6 28.66 -2.36 -20.06
N ALA A 7 27.93 -1.79 -19.11
CA ALA A 7 26.93 -2.52 -18.31
C ALA A 7 26.03 -1.51 -17.58
N HIS A 8 25.15 -0.85 -18.31
CA HIS A 8 23.89 -0.44 -17.70
C HIS A 8 23.13 -1.74 -17.39
N VAL A 9 23.42 -2.31 -16.24
CA VAL A 9 22.50 -3.24 -15.62
C VAL A 9 21.32 -2.37 -15.20
N GLU A 10 20.26 -2.38 -16.00
CA GLU A 10 18.95 -1.96 -15.53
C GLU A 10 18.63 -2.85 -14.32
N LEU A 11 18.80 -2.27 -13.13
CA LEU A 11 18.26 -2.85 -11.91
C LEU A 11 16.76 -3.05 -12.17
N PRO A 12 16.20 -4.24 -11.88
CA PRO A 12 14.77 -4.44 -12.01
C PRO A 12 14.11 -3.34 -11.20
N GLN A 13 13.35 -2.49 -11.90
CA GLN A 13 12.52 -1.48 -11.27
C GLN A 13 11.63 -2.26 -10.29
N ASP A 14 11.76 -1.94 -9.03
CA ASP A 14 10.91 -2.46 -7.97
C ASP A 14 9.47 -2.22 -8.39
N SER A 15 8.84 -3.25 -8.94
CA SER A 15 7.44 -3.25 -9.37
C SER A 15 6.56 -3.32 -8.14
N GLY A 16 6.90 -2.52 -7.13
CA GLY A 16 6.12 -2.34 -5.93
C GLY A 16 4.75 -1.82 -6.35
N VAL A 17 3.74 -2.69 -6.30
CA VAL A 17 2.36 -2.28 -6.52
C VAL A 17 2.06 -1.16 -5.54
N THR A 18 1.91 0.05 -6.05
CA THR A 18 1.62 1.22 -5.25
C THR A 18 0.10 1.38 -5.13
N ARG A 19 -0.36 2.13 -4.11
CA ARG A 19 -1.77 2.48 -3.98
C ARG A 19 -2.30 3.11 -5.28
N GLU A 20 -1.52 3.98 -5.89
CA GLU A 20 -1.93 4.70 -7.10
C GLU A 20 -2.03 3.78 -8.32
N SER A 21 -1.08 2.85 -8.49
CA SER A 21 -1.16 1.86 -9.58
C SER A 21 -2.36 0.93 -9.39
N LEU A 22 -2.62 0.44 -8.16
CA LEU A 22 -3.80 -0.36 -7.86
C LEU A 22 -5.10 0.40 -8.15
N ARG A 23 -5.18 1.67 -7.76
CA ARG A 23 -6.36 2.49 -8.05
C ARG A 23 -6.61 2.61 -9.55
N THR A 24 -5.56 2.89 -10.31
CA THR A 24 -5.64 2.99 -11.77
C THR A 24 -6.11 1.68 -12.38
N ASP A 25 -5.56 0.54 -11.96
CA ASP A 25 -5.93 -0.79 -12.45
C ASP A 25 -7.36 -1.18 -12.05
N LEU A 26 -7.79 -0.85 -10.82
CA LEU A 26 -9.17 -1.07 -10.37
C LEU A 26 -10.17 -0.26 -11.20
N VAL A 27 -9.88 1.01 -11.45
CA VAL A 27 -10.74 1.88 -12.25
C VAL A 27 -10.78 1.41 -13.72
N ALA A 28 -9.63 0.99 -14.27
CA ALA A 28 -9.58 0.46 -15.64
C ALA A 28 -10.38 -0.83 -15.82
N ARG A 29 -10.56 -1.63 -14.77
CA ARG A 29 -11.31 -2.89 -14.75
C ARG A 29 -12.56 -2.83 -13.87
N LEU A 30 -13.05 -1.64 -13.59
CA LEU A 30 -14.07 -1.38 -12.57
C LEU A 30 -15.33 -2.21 -12.75
N GLU A 31 -15.85 -2.36 -13.97
CA GLU A 31 -17.03 -3.17 -14.23
C GLU A 31 -16.83 -4.65 -13.84
N SER A 32 -15.68 -5.21 -14.19
CA SER A 32 -15.36 -6.61 -13.86
C SER A 32 -15.18 -6.80 -12.35
N VAL A 33 -14.53 -5.86 -11.70
CA VAL A 33 -14.34 -5.85 -10.23
C VAL A 33 -15.68 -5.78 -9.52
N LEU A 34 -16.57 -4.86 -9.96
CA LEU A 34 -17.91 -4.71 -9.38
C LEU A 34 -18.80 -5.92 -9.63
N ALA A 35 -18.72 -6.55 -10.81
CA ALA A 35 -19.45 -7.78 -11.09
C ALA A 35 -18.98 -8.96 -10.23
N THR A 36 -17.70 -8.99 -9.85
CA THR A 36 -17.13 -10.01 -8.96
C THR A 36 -17.55 -9.76 -7.50
N LEU A 37 -17.49 -8.51 -7.04
CA LEU A 37 -17.89 -8.15 -5.66
C LEU A 37 -19.41 -8.25 -5.47
N PHE A 38 -20.17 -7.84 -6.47
CA PHE A 38 -21.61 -7.65 -6.40
C PHE A 38 -22.36 -8.32 -7.58
N PRO A 39 -22.47 -9.65 -7.59
CA PRO A 39 -23.10 -10.38 -8.69
C PRO A 39 -24.57 -10.00 -8.96
N ALA A 40 -25.29 -9.48 -7.96
CA ALA A 40 -26.67 -9.01 -8.09
C ALA A 40 -26.79 -7.58 -8.63
N GLY A 41 -25.65 -6.90 -8.84
CA GLY A 41 -25.62 -5.52 -9.32
C GLY A 41 -26.01 -5.38 -10.80
N LYS A 42 -26.42 -4.18 -11.17
CA LYS A 42 -26.92 -3.88 -12.52
C LYS A 42 -26.25 -2.63 -13.08
N LYS A 43 -25.80 -2.70 -14.33
CA LYS A 43 -25.28 -1.52 -15.04
C LYS A 43 -26.44 -0.72 -15.63
N ARG A 44 -26.46 0.59 -15.38
CA ARG A 44 -27.45 1.52 -15.94
C ARG A 44 -26.88 2.92 -16.12
N LYS A 45 -26.91 3.45 -17.34
CA LYS A 45 -26.52 4.86 -17.64
C LYS A 45 -25.17 5.30 -17.02
N GLY A 46 -24.09 4.52 -17.24
CA GLY A 46 -22.75 4.88 -16.73
C GLY A 46 -22.57 4.67 -15.22
N LYS A 47 -23.50 3.98 -14.58
CA LYS A 47 -23.45 3.63 -13.16
C LYS A 47 -23.67 2.13 -12.96
N PHE A 48 -23.10 1.59 -11.91
CA PHE A 48 -23.37 0.27 -11.39
C PHE A 48 -24.25 0.43 -10.13
N LEU A 49 -25.38 -0.26 -10.09
CA LEU A 49 -26.39 -0.15 -9.05
C LEU A 49 -26.51 -1.45 -8.28
N ILE A 50 -26.57 -1.35 -6.97
CA ILE A 50 -26.70 -2.44 -6.01
C ILE A 50 -27.47 -1.96 -4.78
N GLY A 51 -28.01 -2.85 -3.95
CA GLY A 51 -28.77 -2.47 -2.76
C GLY A 51 -27.93 -1.94 -1.61
N ASP A 52 -26.79 -2.55 -1.35
CA ASP A 52 -25.89 -2.19 -0.25
C ASP A 52 -24.45 -2.68 -0.50
N VAL A 53 -23.55 -2.37 0.44
CA VAL A 53 -22.13 -2.80 0.40
C VAL A 53 -21.95 -4.32 0.56
N LEU A 54 -22.95 -5.06 0.99
CA LEU A 54 -22.92 -6.52 1.12
C LEU A 54 -23.38 -7.22 -0.16
N GLY A 55 -23.89 -6.47 -1.15
CA GLY A 55 -24.30 -6.99 -2.43
C GLY A 55 -25.76 -7.41 -2.52
N SER A 56 -26.62 -6.93 -1.61
CA SER A 56 -28.06 -7.18 -1.67
C SER A 56 -28.66 -6.63 -2.96
N PRO A 57 -29.71 -7.27 -3.52
CA PRO A 57 -30.41 -6.72 -4.67
C PRO A 57 -31.04 -5.36 -4.36
N GLY A 58 -30.89 -4.39 -5.24
CA GLY A 58 -31.45 -3.05 -5.07
C GLY A 58 -30.78 -2.02 -5.97
N ASP A 59 -30.97 -0.74 -5.67
CA ASP A 59 -30.42 0.40 -6.42
C ASP A 59 -30.07 1.61 -5.54
N SER A 60 -30.02 1.44 -4.22
CA SER A 60 -29.65 2.50 -3.27
C SER A 60 -28.17 2.89 -3.33
N LEU A 61 -27.31 1.91 -3.52
CA LEU A 61 -25.88 2.15 -3.72
C LEU A 61 -25.58 2.27 -5.21
N GLU A 62 -24.95 3.38 -5.59
CA GLU A 62 -24.50 3.62 -6.95
C GLU A 62 -22.99 3.83 -7.00
N VAL A 63 -22.34 3.20 -7.98
CA VAL A 63 -20.92 3.40 -8.32
C VAL A 63 -20.83 4.00 -9.71
N VAL A 64 -20.10 5.09 -9.86
CA VAL A 64 -19.83 5.70 -11.18
C VAL A 64 -18.79 4.85 -11.91
N ILE A 65 -19.11 4.37 -13.12
CA ILE A 65 -18.21 3.51 -13.89
C ILE A 65 -17.58 4.21 -15.08
N ASP A 66 -18.07 5.39 -15.47
CA ASP A 66 -17.59 6.14 -16.63
C ASP A 66 -17.16 7.57 -16.24
N GLY A 67 -16.20 8.13 -16.99
CA GLY A 67 -15.74 9.52 -16.87
C GLY A 67 -14.76 9.76 -15.71
N GLU A 68 -14.51 11.03 -15.42
CA GLU A 68 -13.52 11.48 -14.40
C GLU A 68 -13.84 11.01 -12.98
N LYS A 69 -15.09 10.70 -12.71
CA LYS A 69 -15.59 10.26 -11.41
C LYS A 69 -15.66 8.73 -11.29
N ALA A 70 -15.13 7.98 -12.25
CA ALA A 70 -15.12 6.54 -12.21
C ALA A 70 -14.46 6.01 -10.92
N GLY A 71 -15.13 5.08 -10.24
CA GLY A 71 -14.70 4.53 -8.96
C GLY A 71 -15.25 5.26 -7.73
N LEU A 72 -15.95 6.40 -7.89
CA LEU A 72 -16.68 7.02 -6.78
C LEU A 72 -18.03 6.33 -6.58
N TRP A 73 -18.41 6.14 -5.34
CA TRP A 73 -19.68 5.53 -4.97
C TRP A 73 -20.43 6.33 -3.90
N THR A 74 -21.71 6.10 -3.84
CA THR A 74 -22.60 6.68 -2.82
C THR A 74 -23.75 5.72 -2.55
N ASP A 75 -24.03 5.48 -1.28
CA ASP A 75 -25.24 4.78 -0.84
C ASP A 75 -26.26 5.79 -0.32
N ARG A 76 -27.39 5.87 -1.02
CA ARG A 76 -28.47 6.82 -0.65
C ARG A 76 -29.25 6.39 0.59
N ALA A 77 -29.17 5.13 0.97
CA ALA A 77 -29.87 4.62 2.14
C ALA A 77 -29.15 4.98 3.45
N THR A 78 -27.82 4.92 3.43
CA THR A 78 -26.99 5.23 4.62
C THR A 78 -26.39 6.65 4.59
N GLY A 79 -26.24 7.21 3.39
CA GLY A 79 -25.51 8.46 3.18
C GLY A 79 -23.99 8.29 3.06
N ASP A 80 -23.52 7.04 3.09
CA ASP A 80 -22.10 6.73 2.96
C ASP A 80 -21.63 6.84 1.49
N GLY A 81 -20.33 7.03 1.34
CA GLY A 81 -19.71 7.12 0.03
C GLY A 81 -18.21 7.29 0.12
N GLY A 82 -17.54 7.19 -1.03
CA GLY A 82 -16.10 7.33 -1.09
C GLY A 82 -15.52 6.89 -2.43
N ASP A 83 -14.26 6.46 -2.40
CA ASP A 83 -13.58 5.92 -3.58
C ASP A 83 -13.68 4.37 -3.63
N VAL A 84 -13.03 3.77 -4.62
CA VAL A 84 -13.05 2.32 -4.82
C VAL A 84 -12.44 1.55 -3.64
N PHE A 85 -11.47 2.10 -2.92
CA PHE A 85 -10.91 1.47 -1.74
C PHE A 85 -11.86 1.54 -0.55
N ASP A 86 -12.58 2.65 -0.39
CA ASP A 86 -13.64 2.79 0.62
C ASP A 86 -14.77 1.78 0.37
N LEU A 87 -15.13 1.55 -0.89
CA LEU A 87 -16.11 0.53 -1.26
C LEU A 87 -15.66 -0.89 -0.91
N ILE A 88 -14.42 -1.24 -1.25
CA ILE A 88 -13.84 -2.54 -0.91
C ILE A 88 -13.77 -2.71 0.61
N ALA A 89 -13.37 -1.68 1.34
CA ALA A 89 -13.29 -1.71 2.79
C ALA A 89 -14.68 -1.91 3.41
N ALA A 90 -15.69 -1.17 2.95
CA ALA A 90 -17.06 -1.31 3.40
C ALA A 90 -17.61 -2.71 3.13
N HIS A 91 -17.33 -3.29 1.94
CA HIS A 91 -17.69 -4.66 1.60
C HIS A 91 -17.04 -5.70 2.53
N LEU A 92 -15.78 -5.49 2.92
CA LEU A 92 -15.04 -6.37 3.84
C LEU A 92 -15.39 -6.15 5.32
N GLY A 93 -16.19 -5.15 5.65
CA GLY A 93 -16.39 -4.70 7.03
C GLY A 93 -15.10 -4.21 7.70
N ALA A 94 -14.17 -3.68 6.91
CA ALA A 94 -12.86 -3.20 7.35
C ALA A 94 -12.85 -1.67 7.48
N ASN A 95 -12.01 -1.17 8.37
CA ASN A 95 -11.79 0.28 8.48
C ASN A 95 -10.61 0.69 7.59
N VAL A 96 -10.82 1.62 6.66
CA VAL A 96 -9.80 2.11 5.73
C VAL A 96 -8.57 2.66 6.44
N GLN A 97 -8.74 3.25 7.64
CA GLN A 97 -7.62 3.86 8.37
C GLN A 97 -6.75 2.84 9.11
N THR A 98 -7.36 1.78 9.66
CA THR A 98 -6.64 0.78 10.47
C THR A 98 -6.30 -0.49 9.69
N ASP A 99 -7.16 -0.89 8.75
CA ASP A 99 -7.07 -2.17 8.04
C ASP A 99 -6.68 -1.99 6.56
N PHE A 100 -6.14 -0.83 6.20
CA PHE A 100 -5.79 -0.50 4.81
C PHE A 100 -4.91 -1.55 4.10
N PRO A 101 -3.91 -2.18 4.76
CA PRO A 101 -3.15 -3.26 4.13
C PRO A 101 -4.01 -4.45 3.68
N ARG A 102 -5.07 -4.78 4.44
CA ARG A 102 -6.04 -5.84 4.08
C ARG A 102 -6.89 -5.43 2.88
N VAL A 103 -7.28 -4.16 2.82
CA VAL A 103 -8.03 -3.60 1.68
C VAL A 103 -7.18 -3.65 0.41
N LEU A 104 -5.92 -3.23 0.49
CA LEU A 104 -4.99 -3.30 -0.65
C LEU A 104 -4.74 -4.73 -1.12
N GLN A 105 -4.57 -5.67 -0.19
CA GLN A 105 -4.40 -7.08 -0.53
C GLN A 105 -5.61 -7.61 -1.30
N HIS A 106 -6.82 -7.35 -0.80
CA HIS A 106 -8.04 -7.78 -1.48
C HIS A 106 -8.22 -7.11 -2.86
N ALA A 107 -7.85 -5.84 -2.97
CA ALA A 107 -7.82 -5.13 -4.25
C ALA A 107 -6.87 -5.78 -5.27
N ALA A 108 -5.68 -6.20 -4.83
CA ALA A 108 -4.73 -6.93 -5.66
C ALA A 108 -5.28 -8.31 -6.07
N ASP A 109 -5.92 -9.02 -5.14
CA ASP A 109 -6.54 -10.33 -5.41
C ASP A 109 -7.66 -10.22 -6.46
N LEU A 110 -8.50 -9.17 -6.40
CA LEU A 110 -9.55 -8.89 -7.38
C LEU A 110 -8.99 -8.63 -8.80
N LEU A 111 -7.79 -8.06 -8.88
CA LEU A 111 -7.09 -7.81 -10.13
C LEU A 111 -6.30 -9.03 -10.63
N GLY A 112 -6.24 -10.12 -9.85
CA GLY A 112 -5.39 -11.29 -10.13
C GLY A 112 -3.89 -10.96 -10.08
N GLN A 113 -3.52 -9.92 -9.34
CA GLN A 113 -2.13 -9.53 -9.13
C GLN A 113 -1.51 -10.36 -8.00
N ALA A 114 -0.19 -10.54 -8.05
CA ALA A 114 0.53 -11.23 -6.98
C ALA A 114 0.28 -10.53 -5.63
N PRO A 115 0.25 -11.29 -4.52
CA PRO A 115 0.05 -10.72 -3.20
C PRO A 115 0.98 -9.54 -2.97
N LEU A 116 0.42 -8.43 -2.48
CA LEU A 116 1.22 -7.33 -2.00
C LEU A 116 2.01 -7.84 -0.80
N THR A 117 3.21 -8.32 -1.06
CA THR A 117 4.15 -8.44 0.05
C THR A 117 4.26 -7.05 0.63
N PRO A 118 3.90 -6.84 1.93
CA PRO A 118 4.17 -5.55 2.54
C PRO A 118 5.63 -5.28 2.25
N SER A 119 5.90 -4.23 1.49
CA SER A 119 7.26 -3.78 1.27
C SER A 119 7.82 -3.62 2.68
N ARG A 120 8.53 -4.62 3.14
CA ARG A 120 9.38 -4.46 4.30
C ARG A 120 10.26 -3.31 3.88
N LYS A 121 9.94 -2.10 4.40
CA LYS A 121 10.80 -0.93 4.22
C LYS A 121 12.19 -1.50 4.39
N ALA A 122 12.95 -1.55 3.30
CA ALA A 122 14.27 -2.14 3.30
C ALA A 122 14.93 -1.56 4.53
N LYS A 123 15.28 -2.43 5.48
CA LYS A 123 15.97 -2.00 6.69
C LYS A 123 17.16 -1.25 6.14
N LYS A 124 17.13 0.10 6.20
CA LYS A 124 18.27 0.90 5.76
C LYS A 124 19.45 0.31 6.51
N GLU A 125 20.33 -0.34 5.77
CA GLU A 125 21.55 -0.86 6.35
C GLU A 125 22.24 0.32 7.02
N PRO A 126 22.81 0.13 8.22
CA PRO A 126 23.54 1.18 8.87
C PRO A 126 24.61 1.70 7.91
N PRO A 127 24.87 3.02 7.88
CA PRO A 127 25.94 3.55 7.05
C PRO A 127 27.21 2.77 7.33
N VAL A 128 27.82 2.24 6.27
CA VAL A 128 29.11 1.54 6.37
C VAL A 128 30.16 2.63 6.59
N ASP A 129 30.45 2.90 7.85
CA ASP A 129 31.56 3.75 8.25
C ASP A 129 32.85 2.92 8.31
N ASP A 130 34.02 3.59 8.36
CA ASP A 130 35.37 2.98 8.53
C ASP A 130 35.51 2.13 9.81
N LEU A 131 34.45 1.99 10.59
CA LEU A 131 34.36 1.27 11.85
C LEU A 131 33.99 -0.22 11.70
N GLY A 132 33.72 -0.66 10.46
CA GLY A 132 33.24 -2.03 10.19
C GLY A 132 31.76 -2.23 10.55
N PRO A 133 31.27 -3.48 10.60
CA PRO A 133 29.88 -3.77 10.92
C PRO A 133 29.55 -3.44 12.38
N ALA A 134 28.34 -2.92 12.62
CA ALA A 134 27.85 -2.66 13.96
C ALA A 134 27.75 -3.96 14.77
N THR A 135 28.28 -3.96 15.99
CA THR A 135 28.30 -5.11 16.90
C THR A 135 27.06 -5.20 17.78
N ALA A 136 26.38 -4.07 18.01
CA ALA A 136 25.10 -4.03 18.72
C ALA A 136 24.23 -2.87 18.22
N LYS A 137 22.92 -2.98 18.48
CA LYS A 137 21.90 -2.02 18.05
C LYS A 137 20.82 -1.89 19.11
N TRP A 138 20.37 -0.66 19.37
CA TRP A 138 19.23 -0.36 20.24
C TRP A 138 18.25 0.54 19.50
N ASP A 139 16.98 0.12 19.49
CA ASP A 139 15.88 0.83 18.88
C ASP A 139 15.10 1.58 19.97
N TYR A 140 14.90 2.88 19.80
CA TYR A 140 14.14 3.75 20.71
C TYR A 140 12.81 4.12 20.06
N PHE A 141 11.71 3.96 20.83
CA PHE A 141 10.37 4.22 20.38
C PHE A 141 9.72 5.33 21.20
N ASP A 142 8.80 6.07 20.60
CA ASP A 142 7.95 7.02 21.34
C ASP A 142 6.82 6.27 22.07
N ALA A 143 6.03 7.03 22.88
CA ALA A 143 4.91 6.47 23.62
C ALA A 143 3.80 5.88 22.71
N ALA A 144 3.78 6.23 21.43
CA ALA A 144 2.86 5.72 20.41
C ALA A 144 3.43 4.50 19.64
N GLY A 145 4.64 4.02 20.00
CA GLY A 145 5.29 2.88 19.37
C GLY A 145 6.02 3.19 18.05
N ASN A 146 6.23 4.45 17.70
CA ASN A 146 6.98 4.82 16.51
C ASN A 146 8.48 4.87 16.80
N LEU A 147 9.29 4.35 15.88
CA LEU A 147 10.75 4.41 15.98
C LEU A 147 11.22 5.86 15.85
N ILE A 148 11.88 6.39 16.89
CA ILE A 148 12.39 7.76 16.94
C ILE A 148 13.90 7.85 16.73
N ALA A 149 14.64 6.86 17.21
CA ALA A 149 16.08 6.81 17.06
C ALA A 149 16.59 5.37 17.09
N VAL A 150 17.77 5.18 16.52
CA VAL A 150 18.53 3.93 16.59
C VAL A 150 19.96 4.26 17.01
N VAL A 151 20.51 3.55 17.99
CA VAL A 151 21.91 3.68 18.38
C VAL A 151 22.66 2.44 17.95
N TYR A 152 23.70 2.62 17.17
CA TYR A 152 24.61 1.56 16.77
C TYR A 152 25.89 1.60 17.60
N ARG A 153 26.37 0.44 18.00
CA ARG A 153 27.68 0.27 18.64
C ARG A 153 28.64 -0.40 17.67
N TYR A 154 29.85 0.10 17.66
CA TYR A 154 30.95 -0.42 16.88
C TYR A 154 32.13 -0.74 17.85
N ASP A 155 32.72 -1.90 17.68
CA ASP A 155 33.90 -2.34 18.42
C ASP A 155 35.03 -2.63 17.41
N PRO A 156 35.64 -1.58 16.80
CA PRO A 156 36.70 -1.78 15.81
C PRO A 156 37.98 -2.32 16.49
N PRO A 157 38.70 -3.26 15.85
CA PRO A 157 39.91 -3.84 16.42
C PRO A 157 40.99 -2.76 16.65
N GLY A 158 41.55 -2.70 17.84
CA GLY A 158 42.59 -1.74 18.19
C GLY A 158 42.13 -0.31 18.52
N ARG A 159 40.84 -0.04 18.57
CA ARG A 159 40.25 1.27 18.94
C ARG A 159 39.23 1.12 20.06
N LYS A 160 38.86 2.24 20.69
CA LYS A 160 37.80 2.26 21.70
C LYS A 160 36.45 2.05 21.01
N LYS A 161 35.50 1.41 21.72
CA LYS A 161 34.10 1.27 21.27
C LYS A 161 33.49 2.63 20.97
N GLU A 162 32.73 2.72 19.90
CA GLU A 162 32.05 3.94 19.43
C GLU A 162 30.56 3.72 19.34
N PHE A 163 29.77 4.74 19.69
CA PHE A 163 28.32 4.74 19.62
C PHE A 163 27.87 5.80 18.61
N ARG A 164 27.07 5.41 17.60
CA ARG A 164 26.53 6.31 16.58
C ARG A 164 25.01 6.36 16.69
N PRO A 165 24.45 7.46 17.20
CA PRO A 165 23.00 7.67 17.17
C PRO A 165 22.56 8.03 15.76
N TRP A 166 21.47 7.43 15.31
CA TRP A 166 20.80 7.73 14.07
C TRP A 166 19.37 8.16 14.36
N ASP A 167 18.98 9.36 13.90
CA ASP A 167 17.65 9.92 14.07
C ASP A 167 16.72 9.41 12.95
N ALA A 168 15.68 8.66 13.31
CA ALA A 168 14.71 8.10 12.37
C ALA A 168 13.79 9.17 11.75
N LYS A 169 13.69 10.37 12.36
CA LYS A 169 12.84 11.48 11.92
C LYS A 169 13.53 12.42 10.94
N ARG A 170 14.85 12.46 10.90
CA ARG A 170 15.61 13.25 9.92
C ARG A 170 15.68 12.49 8.60
N ARG A 171 14.94 12.97 7.62
CA ARG A 171 15.10 12.62 6.21
C ARG A 171 16.17 13.50 5.57
#